data_ef1c0b456bc3553333197232b95d0cd2
#
_entry.id   ef1c0b456bc3553333197232b95d0cd2
#
_cell.length_a   1.000
_cell.length_b   1.000
_cell.length_c   1.000
_cell.angle_alpha   90.00
_cell.angle_beta   90.00
_cell.angle_gamma   90.00
#
_symmetry.space_group_name_H-M   'P 1'
#
loop_
_entity.id
_entity.type
_entity.pdbx_description
1 polymer ?
#
loop_
_entity_poly.entity_id
_entity_poly.type
_entity_poly.pdbx_seq_one_letter_code
_entity_poly.pdbx_strand_id
1 'polypeptide(L)'
;MTKMAATRDGYGEALLELANNSKVVVLEADLGKSTKSLHFRKAHPERTVSCGIGEQNMLLIGAGLAASGYIPFASTFAIFTERAFEQMRNGVARPNLAVHVCGSHGGTHTGTDGSSAQSIEDLAIYRTLPNVIVMHPSDVVSTKQLTIQLAGKASPSYMRTARNKTPVLYEGRENEIEIGKGIVLKEGSDVAIVACGVMVSEALKAAESLQAEGIQASVVDMHTLKPLDGPLIDNLVLTCGALVTAEDHNVIGGLGGAVAEHLTANTYAPLERVGVKDRFGESGQSDEMLEVMEISAPFIAAAAKRAIARKA
;
A
#
# COMPACT_ATOMS: atom_id res chain seq x y z
N MET A 1 25.96 1.95 -1.71
CA MET A 1 24.96 1.07 -1.05
C MET A 1 23.61 1.76 -1.16
N THR A 2 22.57 1.07 -1.58
CA THR A 2 21.20 1.61 -1.65
C THR A 2 20.74 1.97 -0.25
N LYS A 3 20.23 3.18 -0.06
CA LYS A 3 19.65 3.64 1.21
C LYS A 3 18.42 2.79 1.54
N MET A 4 18.28 2.36 2.78
CA MET A 4 17.21 1.50 3.25
C MET A 4 16.45 2.19 4.38
N ALA A 5 15.11 2.31 4.28
CA ALA A 5 14.26 2.89 5.31
C ALA A 5 12.88 2.18 5.34
N ALA A 6 12.20 2.19 6.48
CA ALA A 6 10.87 1.60 6.58
C ALA A 6 9.80 2.61 6.13
N THR A 7 8.78 2.16 5.42
CA THR A 7 7.69 3.05 4.96
C THR A 7 6.97 3.73 6.12
N ARG A 8 6.80 3.05 7.26
CA ARG A 8 6.23 3.65 8.48
C ARG A 8 7.03 4.85 9.02
N ASP A 9 8.34 4.94 8.76
CA ASP A 9 9.15 6.10 9.16
C ASP A 9 8.69 7.34 8.38
N GLY A 10 8.39 7.19 7.06
CA GLY A 10 7.83 8.25 6.23
C GLY A 10 6.47 8.76 6.72
N TYR A 11 5.62 7.86 7.25
CA TYR A 11 4.37 8.27 7.88
C TYR A 11 4.64 9.16 9.11
N GLY A 12 5.55 8.75 10.01
CA GLY A 12 5.92 9.54 11.19
C GLY A 12 6.51 10.92 10.84
N GLU A 13 7.36 10.99 9.81
CA GLU A 13 7.93 12.24 9.30
C GLU A 13 6.85 13.16 8.71
N ALA A 14 5.91 12.60 7.94
CA ALA A 14 4.80 13.37 7.37
C ALA A 14 3.89 13.97 8.45
N LEU A 15 3.58 13.23 9.50
CA LEU A 15 2.78 13.75 10.61
C LEU A 15 3.44 14.95 11.28
N LEU A 16 4.77 14.92 11.49
CA LEU A 16 5.51 16.07 12.04
C LEU A 16 5.46 17.29 11.10
N GLU A 17 5.58 17.09 9.80
CA GLU A 17 5.47 18.18 8.82
C GLU A 17 4.06 18.77 8.79
N LEU A 18 3.04 17.93 8.86
CA LEU A 18 1.63 18.32 8.94
C LEU A 18 1.25 19.01 10.25
N ALA A 19 2.10 18.97 11.27
CA ALA A 19 1.87 19.66 12.53
C ALA A 19 1.75 21.19 12.40
N ASN A 20 2.22 21.77 11.30
CA ASN A 20 2.02 23.19 10.98
C ASN A 20 0.53 23.53 10.72
N ASN A 21 -0.30 22.53 10.39
CA ASN A 21 -1.74 22.68 10.29
C ASN A 21 -2.40 22.34 11.63
N SER A 22 -2.95 23.35 12.33
CA SER A 22 -3.58 23.18 13.64
C SER A 22 -4.83 22.28 13.64
N LYS A 23 -5.41 21.99 12.47
CA LYS A 23 -6.55 21.07 12.32
C LYS A 23 -6.13 19.59 12.33
N VAL A 24 -4.85 19.29 12.12
CA VAL A 24 -4.35 17.91 12.14
C VAL A 24 -4.33 17.39 13.57
N VAL A 25 -5.01 16.27 13.78
CA VAL A 25 -5.07 15.53 15.04
C VAL A 25 -4.66 14.08 14.78
N VAL A 26 -3.85 13.53 15.67
CA VAL A 26 -3.35 12.16 15.54
C VAL A 26 -3.99 11.26 16.58
N LEU A 27 -4.52 10.10 16.14
CA LEU A 27 -5.10 9.09 17.02
C LEU A 27 -4.25 7.81 16.94
N GLU A 28 -4.13 7.13 18.07
CA GLU A 28 -3.40 5.86 18.14
C GLU A 28 -4.03 4.89 19.13
N ALA A 29 -3.87 3.59 18.85
CA ALA A 29 -4.38 2.50 19.68
C ALA A 29 -3.23 1.76 20.36
N ASP A 30 -2.49 2.48 21.24
CA ASP A 30 -1.35 1.98 22.06
C ASP A 30 -0.16 1.41 21.24
N LEU A 31 -0.07 1.75 19.97
CA LEU A 31 0.99 1.30 19.05
C LEU A 31 1.83 2.45 18.46
N GLY A 32 1.78 3.65 19.05
CA GLY A 32 2.41 4.85 18.51
C GLY A 32 3.93 4.71 18.27
N LYS A 33 4.64 3.92 19.07
CA LYS A 33 6.07 3.60 18.85
C LYS A 33 6.28 2.81 17.54
N SER A 34 5.43 1.84 17.28
CA SER A 34 5.51 0.96 16.11
C SER A 34 5.03 1.64 14.83
N THR A 35 3.94 2.40 14.89
CA THR A 35 3.38 3.15 13.77
C THR A 35 4.10 4.48 13.50
N LYS A 36 5.00 4.91 14.40
CA LYS A 36 5.75 6.18 14.39
C LYS A 36 4.92 7.43 14.73
N SER A 37 3.65 7.31 15.02
CA SER A 37 2.81 8.40 15.51
C SER A 37 3.28 8.97 16.86
N LEU A 38 4.08 8.21 17.64
CA LEU A 38 4.72 8.66 18.87
C LEU A 38 5.57 9.92 18.69
N HIS A 39 6.15 10.15 17.49
CA HIS A 39 6.93 11.37 17.21
C HIS A 39 6.03 12.59 17.28
N PHE A 40 4.86 12.54 16.67
CA PHE A 40 3.85 13.60 16.75
C PHE A 40 3.35 13.78 18.18
N ARG A 41 3.04 12.69 18.90
CA ARG A 41 2.59 12.74 20.30
C ARG A 41 3.57 13.44 21.23
N LYS A 42 4.88 13.21 21.03
CA LYS A 42 5.91 13.87 21.84
C LYS A 42 6.02 15.37 21.54
N ALA A 43 5.82 15.80 20.31
CA ALA A 43 5.89 17.19 19.90
C ALA A 43 4.58 17.95 20.14
N HIS A 44 3.43 17.28 20.01
CA HIS A 44 2.08 17.87 20.05
C HIS A 44 1.12 16.98 20.88
N PRO A 45 1.37 16.79 22.20
CA PRO A 45 0.51 15.95 23.04
C PRO A 45 -0.94 16.46 23.10
N GLU A 46 -1.17 17.77 23.00
CA GLU A 46 -2.50 18.41 23.02
C GLU A 46 -3.35 18.11 21.78
N ARG A 47 -2.74 17.61 20.70
CA ARG A 47 -3.40 17.19 19.46
C ARG A 47 -3.27 15.69 19.19
N THR A 48 -2.98 14.93 20.24
CA THR A 48 -2.90 13.47 20.15
C THR A 48 -3.91 12.84 21.07
N VAL A 49 -4.67 11.88 20.53
CA VAL A 49 -5.65 11.09 21.29
C VAL A 49 -5.15 9.65 21.36
N SER A 50 -4.77 9.20 22.56
CA SER A 50 -4.51 7.79 22.81
C SER A 50 -5.82 7.10 23.19
N CYS A 51 -6.26 6.15 22.36
CA CYS A 51 -7.54 5.47 22.51
C CYS A 51 -7.42 4.15 23.28
N GLY A 52 -6.23 3.84 23.82
CA GLY A 52 -5.93 2.52 24.35
C GLY A 52 -6.01 1.44 23.26
N ILE A 53 -6.19 0.18 23.67
CA ILE A 53 -6.38 -0.94 22.73
C ILE A 53 -7.87 -0.98 22.32
N GLY A 54 -8.29 0.04 21.53
CA GLY A 54 -9.68 0.24 21.16
C GLY A 54 -9.83 0.82 19.76
N GLU A 55 -9.52 0.05 18.72
CA GLU A 55 -9.50 0.49 17.32
C GLU A 55 -10.88 0.95 16.83
N GLN A 56 -11.96 0.30 17.30
CA GLN A 56 -13.33 0.70 17.00
C GLN A 56 -13.62 2.11 17.53
N ASN A 57 -13.26 2.36 18.79
CA ASN A 57 -13.40 3.66 19.42
C ASN A 57 -12.52 4.72 18.74
N MET A 58 -11.28 4.36 18.37
CA MET A 58 -10.35 5.24 17.66
C MET A 58 -10.96 5.77 16.35
N LEU A 59 -11.57 4.90 15.54
CA LEU A 59 -12.19 5.32 14.28
C LEU A 59 -13.43 6.18 14.51
N LEU A 60 -14.25 5.91 15.53
CA LEU A 60 -15.43 6.73 15.82
C LEU A 60 -15.05 8.09 16.42
N ILE A 61 -14.01 8.18 17.24
CA ILE A 61 -13.44 9.48 17.67
C ILE A 61 -12.94 10.25 16.45
N GLY A 62 -12.20 9.58 15.55
CA GLY A 62 -11.77 10.18 14.27
C GLY A 62 -12.94 10.71 13.46
N ALA A 63 -14.03 9.95 13.34
CA ALA A 63 -15.24 10.39 12.65
C ALA A 63 -15.86 11.65 13.28
N GLY A 64 -15.96 11.71 14.61
CA GLY A 64 -16.44 12.89 15.32
C GLY A 64 -15.55 14.12 15.11
N LEU A 65 -14.23 13.94 15.15
CA LEU A 65 -13.26 15.01 14.86
C LEU A 65 -13.39 15.50 13.40
N ALA A 66 -13.47 14.60 12.43
CA ALA A 66 -13.65 14.98 11.03
C ALA A 66 -14.97 15.73 10.79
N ALA A 67 -16.07 15.29 11.42
CA ALA A 67 -17.35 15.99 11.38
C ALA A 67 -17.29 17.39 12.01
N SER A 68 -16.35 17.61 12.94
CA SER A 68 -16.09 18.89 13.59
C SER A 68 -15.08 19.77 12.86
N GLY A 69 -14.62 19.36 11.66
CA GLY A 69 -13.73 20.13 10.79
C GLY A 69 -12.23 19.97 11.08
N TYR A 70 -11.85 18.95 11.86
CA TYR A 70 -10.46 18.52 12.02
C TYR A 70 -10.04 17.52 10.93
N ILE A 71 -8.74 17.25 10.85
CA ILE A 71 -8.12 16.30 9.91
C ILE A 71 -7.47 15.18 10.73
N PRO A 72 -8.22 14.12 11.08
CA PRO A 72 -7.72 13.04 11.90
C PRO A 72 -6.90 12.03 11.11
N PHE A 73 -5.69 11.73 11.60
CA PHE A 73 -4.85 10.62 11.20
C PHE A 73 -4.86 9.56 12.29
N ALA A 74 -5.41 8.38 12.00
CA ALA A 74 -5.56 7.28 12.94
C ALA A 74 -4.63 6.13 12.57
N SER A 75 -3.84 5.59 13.51
CA SER A 75 -2.86 4.55 13.20
C SER A 75 -2.84 3.41 14.21
N THR A 76 -2.78 2.19 13.67
CA THR A 76 -2.58 0.93 14.40
C THR A 76 -1.94 -0.10 13.46
N PHE A 77 -1.87 -1.38 13.81
CA PHE A 77 -1.47 -2.41 12.86
C PHE A 77 -2.58 -2.70 11.84
N ALA A 78 -2.20 -3.10 10.63
CA ALA A 78 -3.13 -3.42 9.55
C ALA A 78 -4.19 -4.43 10.02
N ILE A 79 -3.76 -5.56 10.60
CA ILE A 79 -4.67 -6.59 11.14
C ILE A 79 -5.64 -6.06 12.20
N PHE A 80 -5.24 -5.06 13.00
CA PHE A 80 -6.10 -4.51 14.04
C PHE A 80 -7.09 -3.48 13.49
N THR A 81 -6.80 -2.86 12.33
CA THR A 81 -7.79 -2.01 11.66
C THR A 81 -9.02 -2.81 11.24
N GLU A 82 -8.87 -4.10 10.96
CA GLU A 82 -9.96 -4.99 10.53
C GLU A 82 -11.01 -5.21 11.61
N ARG A 83 -10.62 -5.18 12.90
CA ARG A 83 -11.57 -5.17 14.03
C ARG A 83 -12.52 -3.99 13.96
N ALA A 84 -12.10 -2.86 13.39
CA ALA A 84 -12.86 -1.63 13.27
C ALA A 84 -13.49 -1.43 11.88
N PHE A 85 -13.59 -2.49 11.07
CA PHE A 85 -14.10 -2.42 9.70
C PHE A 85 -15.55 -1.88 9.64
N GLU A 86 -16.42 -2.30 10.55
CA GLU A 86 -17.80 -1.79 10.59
C GLU A 86 -17.83 -0.29 10.91
N GLN A 87 -17.01 0.17 11.87
CA GLN A 87 -16.89 1.59 12.22
C GLN A 87 -16.31 2.40 11.05
N MET A 88 -15.33 1.85 10.34
CA MET A 88 -14.84 2.47 9.09
C MET A 88 -15.94 2.57 8.05
N ARG A 89 -16.74 1.52 7.86
CA ARG A 89 -17.84 1.49 6.90
C ARG A 89 -18.95 2.50 7.24
N ASN A 90 -19.53 2.39 8.43
CA ASN A 90 -20.72 3.15 8.80
C ASN A 90 -20.42 4.51 9.43
N GLY A 91 -19.34 4.59 10.22
CA GLY A 91 -18.95 5.83 10.91
C GLY A 91 -18.13 6.78 10.04
N VAL A 92 -17.38 6.27 9.06
CA VAL A 92 -16.42 7.05 8.29
C VAL A 92 -16.78 7.09 6.79
N ALA A 93 -16.80 5.94 6.11
CA ALA A 93 -16.94 5.89 4.66
C ALA A 93 -18.35 6.26 4.18
N ARG A 94 -19.39 5.79 4.87
CA ARG A 94 -20.79 6.08 4.49
C ARG A 94 -21.13 7.57 4.57
N PRO A 95 -20.79 8.31 5.64
CA PRO A 95 -20.99 9.77 5.69
C PRO A 95 -19.89 10.55 4.95
N ASN A 96 -18.90 9.87 4.34
CA ASN A 96 -17.77 10.44 3.62
C ASN A 96 -16.94 11.43 4.45
N LEU A 97 -16.58 11.04 5.68
CA LEU A 97 -15.76 11.84 6.57
C LEU A 97 -14.26 11.59 6.31
N ALA A 98 -13.50 12.67 6.19
CA ALA A 98 -12.06 12.60 5.89
C ALA A 98 -11.24 12.13 7.10
N VAL A 99 -11.34 10.84 7.42
CA VAL A 99 -10.47 10.15 8.40
C VAL A 99 -9.41 9.36 7.65
N HIS A 100 -8.13 9.61 7.95
CA HIS A 100 -7.01 8.97 7.29
C HIS A 100 -6.43 7.87 8.17
N VAL A 101 -6.69 6.61 7.78
CA VAL A 101 -6.25 5.43 8.54
C VAL A 101 -4.93 4.91 7.98
N CYS A 102 -3.94 4.71 8.87
CA CYS A 102 -2.67 4.06 8.55
C CYS A 102 -2.59 2.70 9.25
N GLY A 103 -2.67 1.62 8.46
CA GLY A 103 -2.46 0.24 8.88
C GLY A 103 -0.99 -0.15 8.72
N SER A 104 -0.24 -0.20 9.81
CA SER A 104 1.17 -0.61 9.77
C SER A 104 1.31 -2.14 9.90
N HIS A 105 2.46 -2.68 9.47
CA HIS A 105 2.76 -4.11 9.60
C HIS A 105 1.83 -5.02 8.76
N GLY A 106 1.32 -4.56 7.61
CA GLY A 106 0.55 -5.40 6.70
C GLY A 106 1.44 -6.31 5.85
N GLY A 107 0.88 -7.44 5.41
CA GLY A 107 1.55 -8.41 4.56
C GLY A 107 2.46 -9.40 5.29
N THR A 108 2.92 -10.40 4.55
CA THR A 108 3.79 -11.48 5.06
C THR A 108 5.23 -10.99 5.31
N HIS A 109 5.67 -9.92 4.65
CA HIS A 109 6.95 -9.24 4.90
C HIS A 109 7.06 -8.65 6.32
N THR A 110 5.98 -8.65 7.10
CA THR A 110 6.02 -8.38 8.56
C THR A 110 6.91 -9.39 9.29
N GLY A 111 6.98 -10.63 8.79
CA GLY A 111 8.01 -11.60 9.16
C GLY A 111 7.81 -12.20 10.55
N THR A 112 8.75 -11.94 11.46
CA THR A 112 8.87 -12.59 12.78
C THR A 112 7.68 -12.39 13.72
N ASP A 113 6.81 -11.41 13.46
CA ASP A 113 5.58 -11.23 14.25
C ASP A 113 4.55 -12.36 14.03
N GLY A 114 4.72 -13.13 12.94
CA GLY A 114 3.95 -14.35 12.66
C GLY A 114 2.60 -14.09 12.00
N SER A 115 1.94 -15.18 11.60
CA SER A 115 0.71 -15.15 10.81
C SER A 115 -0.44 -14.38 11.45
N SER A 116 -0.52 -14.34 12.78
CA SER A 116 -1.57 -13.59 13.49
C SER A 116 -1.43 -12.06 13.40
N ALA A 117 -0.26 -11.56 12.99
CA ALA A 117 0.01 -10.13 12.79
C ALA A 117 0.11 -9.75 11.30
N GLN A 118 0.20 -10.74 10.42
CA GLN A 118 0.34 -10.56 8.97
C GLN A 118 -1.03 -10.41 8.31
N SER A 119 -1.56 -9.18 8.25
CA SER A 119 -2.77 -8.91 7.48
C SER A 119 -2.48 -9.11 5.98
N ILE A 120 -3.19 -10.01 5.34
CA ILE A 120 -3.12 -10.30 3.90
C ILE A 120 -4.43 -9.96 3.19
N GLU A 121 -5.40 -9.40 3.87
CA GLU A 121 -6.76 -9.07 3.41
C GLU A 121 -7.14 -7.59 3.54
N ASP A 122 -6.36 -6.77 4.25
CA ASP A 122 -6.68 -5.37 4.54
C ASP A 122 -6.91 -4.51 3.29
N LEU A 123 -6.05 -4.62 2.27
CA LEU A 123 -6.21 -3.86 1.03
C LEU A 123 -7.53 -4.23 0.33
N ALA A 124 -7.89 -5.52 0.34
CA ALA A 124 -9.14 -6.01 -0.26
C ALA A 124 -10.37 -5.44 0.45
N ILE A 125 -10.44 -5.56 1.77
CA ILE A 125 -11.63 -5.13 2.53
C ILE A 125 -11.85 -3.61 2.43
N TYR A 126 -10.78 -2.81 2.51
CA TYR A 126 -10.90 -1.35 2.37
C TYR A 126 -11.17 -0.91 0.93
N ARG A 127 -10.71 -1.67 -0.07
CA ARG A 127 -11.01 -1.41 -1.48
C ARG A 127 -12.49 -1.58 -1.81
N THR A 128 -13.23 -2.44 -1.09
CA THR A 128 -14.67 -2.62 -1.28
C THR A 128 -15.52 -1.47 -0.77
N LEU A 129 -15.00 -0.62 0.15
CA LEU A 129 -15.76 0.48 0.73
C LEU A 129 -15.88 1.66 -0.24
N PRO A 130 -17.09 2.17 -0.55
CA PRO A 130 -17.25 3.41 -1.29
C PRO A 130 -16.50 4.58 -0.63
N ASN A 131 -16.05 5.55 -1.45
CA ASN A 131 -15.36 6.78 -1.05
C ASN A 131 -13.94 6.60 -0.47
N VAL A 132 -13.50 5.41 -0.07
CA VAL A 132 -12.19 5.18 0.56
C VAL A 132 -11.09 5.15 -0.49
N ILE A 133 -10.08 6.00 -0.31
CA ILE A 133 -8.81 5.93 -1.05
C ILE A 133 -7.97 4.82 -0.42
N VAL A 134 -7.40 3.89 -1.22
CA VAL A 134 -6.59 2.77 -0.72
C VAL A 134 -5.21 2.79 -1.33
N MET A 135 -4.18 2.79 -0.47
CA MET A 135 -2.79 2.96 -0.87
C MET A 135 -1.85 2.00 -0.17
N HIS A 136 -0.80 1.59 -0.88
CA HIS A 136 0.33 0.83 -0.36
C HIS A 136 1.64 1.37 -0.97
N PRO A 137 2.23 2.43 -0.41
CA PRO A 137 3.49 3.02 -0.89
C PRO A 137 4.67 2.06 -0.78
N SER A 138 5.64 2.20 -1.68
CA SER A 138 6.78 1.30 -1.83
C SER A 138 8.00 1.67 -0.96
N ASP A 139 8.17 2.96 -0.62
CA ASP A 139 9.31 3.44 0.16
C ASP A 139 8.94 4.57 1.15
N VAL A 140 9.94 5.02 1.91
CA VAL A 140 9.78 6.08 2.92
C VAL A 140 9.35 7.41 2.30
N VAL A 141 9.84 7.73 1.10
CA VAL A 141 9.58 9.01 0.41
C VAL A 141 8.15 9.03 -0.12
N SER A 142 7.73 7.97 -0.83
CA SER A 142 6.37 7.84 -1.34
C SER A 142 5.34 7.83 -0.19
N THR A 143 5.65 7.14 0.91
CA THR A 143 4.79 7.17 2.11
C THR A 143 4.62 8.57 2.66
N LYS A 144 5.73 9.32 2.80
CA LYS A 144 5.71 10.70 3.30
C LYS A 144 4.85 11.59 2.40
N GLN A 145 5.10 11.57 1.09
CA GLN A 145 4.39 12.42 0.13
C GLN A 145 2.89 12.12 0.06
N LEU A 146 2.52 10.84 0.00
CA LEU A 146 1.12 10.42 -0.02
C LEU A 146 0.40 10.80 1.29
N THR A 147 1.06 10.67 2.44
CA THR A 147 0.50 11.09 3.73
C THR A 147 0.24 12.60 3.77
N ILE A 148 1.18 13.41 3.28
CA ILE A 148 1.02 14.88 3.21
C ILE A 148 -0.17 15.24 2.31
N GLN A 149 -0.29 14.60 1.14
CA GLN A 149 -1.39 14.87 0.21
C GLN A 149 -2.77 14.53 0.79
N LEU A 150 -2.85 13.53 1.69
CA LEU A 150 -4.10 13.16 2.34
C LEU A 150 -4.71 14.30 3.16
N ALA A 151 -3.89 15.15 3.76
CA ALA A 151 -4.40 16.29 4.54
C ALA A 151 -5.24 17.29 3.71
N GLY A 152 -5.12 17.26 2.39
CA GLY A 152 -5.93 18.03 1.45
C GLY A 152 -7.11 17.27 0.82
N LYS A 153 -7.32 16.00 1.17
CA LYS A 153 -8.41 15.19 0.60
C LYS A 153 -9.67 15.25 1.46
N ALA A 154 -10.81 15.41 0.81
CA ALA A 154 -12.12 15.40 1.46
C ALA A 154 -12.69 13.97 1.66
N SER A 155 -12.02 12.95 1.14
CA SER A 155 -12.43 11.54 1.22
C SER A 155 -11.64 10.80 2.29
N PRO A 156 -12.24 9.80 2.95
CA PRO A 156 -11.52 8.91 3.84
C PRO A 156 -10.45 8.09 3.11
N SER A 157 -9.44 7.63 3.83
CA SER A 157 -8.39 6.81 3.25
C SER A 157 -7.93 5.69 4.17
N TYR A 158 -7.42 4.64 3.53
CA TYR A 158 -6.62 3.59 4.15
C TYR A 158 -5.25 3.52 3.46
N MET A 159 -4.18 3.58 4.23
CA MET A 159 -2.82 3.42 3.74
C MET A 159 -2.10 2.34 4.53
N ARG A 160 -1.57 1.33 3.83
CA ARG A 160 -0.73 0.30 4.45
C ARG A 160 0.72 0.76 4.50
N THR A 161 1.41 0.53 5.63
CA THR A 161 2.86 0.71 5.75
C THR A 161 3.55 -0.57 6.23
N ALA A 162 4.80 -0.77 5.80
CA ALA A 162 5.61 -1.93 6.16
C ALA A 162 6.39 -1.69 7.47
N ARG A 163 6.61 -2.80 8.21
CA ARG A 163 7.46 -2.85 9.41
C ARG A 163 8.93 -2.71 9.08
N ASN A 164 9.38 -3.46 8.09
CA ASN A 164 10.78 -3.63 7.74
C ASN A 164 11.23 -2.63 6.68
N LYS A 165 12.54 -2.48 6.54
CA LYS A 165 13.13 -1.52 5.61
C LYS A 165 13.01 -2.00 4.17
N THR A 166 12.71 -1.07 3.27
CA THR A 166 12.74 -1.25 1.81
C THR A 166 13.78 -0.31 1.20
N PRO A 167 14.26 -0.57 -0.03
CA PRO A 167 15.08 0.39 -0.77
C PRO A 167 14.35 1.72 -0.93
N VAL A 168 15.09 2.84 -0.80
CA VAL A 168 14.56 4.17 -1.09
C VAL A 168 14.63 4.39 -2.60
N LEU A 169 13.47 4.54 -3.24
CA LEU A 169 13.31 4.61 -4.69
C LEU A 169 13.13 6.05 -5.21
N TYR A 170 12.58 6.94 -4.38
CA TYR A 170 12.13 8.27 -4.80
C TYR A 170 12.91 9.44 -4.20
N GLU A 171 14.14 9.21 -3.69
CA GLU A 171 14.97 10.33 -3.19
C GLU A 171 15.27 11.31 -4.34
N GLY A 172 14.83 12.58 -4.18
CA GLY A 172 14.92 13.61 -5.22
C GLY A 172 13.86 13.54 -6.33
N ARG A 173 12.86 12.64 -6.18
CA ARG A 173 11.76 12.44 -7.13
C ARG A 173 10.38 12.61 -6.46
N GLU A 174 10.32 13.36 -5.37
CA GLU A 174 9.12 13.52 -4.52
C GLU A 174 7.92 14.07 -5.29
N ASN A 175 8.16 14.91 -6.28
CA ASN A 175 7.15 15.56 -7.12
C ASN A 175 6.52 14.64 -8.17
N GLU A 176 7.04 13.43 -8.37
CA GLU A 176 6.41 12.44 -9.25
C GLU A 176 5.27 11.69 -8.57
N ILE A 177 5.18 11.77 -7.23
CA ILE A 177 4.24 11.01 -6.43
C ILE A 177 2.92 11.75 -6.31
N GLU A 178 1.85 11.18 -6.85
CA GLU A 178 0.50 11.73 -6.81
C GLU A 178 -0.53 10.63 -6.53
N ILE A 179 -1.45 10.87 -5.59
CA ILE A 179 -2.53 9.92 -5.27
C ILE A 179 -3.35 9.62 -6.52
N GLY A 180 -3.49 8.34 -6.86
CA GLY A 180 -4.24 7.87 -8.01
C GLY A 180 -3.44 7.74 -9.31
N LYS A 181 -2.11 8.03 -9.27
CA LYS A 181 -1.21 7.87 -10.41
C LYS A 181 -0.18 6.78 -10.15
N GLY A 182 -0.04 5.87 -11.11
CA GLY A 182 1.06 4.91 -11.13
C GLY A 182 2.33 5.54 -11.69
N ILE A 183 3.50 5.04 -11.28
CA ILE A 183 4.80 5.57 -11.70
C ILE A 183 5.57 4.48 -12.43
N VAL A 184 5.97 4.74 -13.69
CA VAL A 184 6.83 3.84 -14.45
C VAL A 184 8.27 4.01 -13.97
N LEU A 185 8.80 2.97 -13.31
CA LEU A 185 10.17 2.95 -12.79
C LEU A 185 11.17 2.41 -13.80
N LYS A 186 10.72 1.56 -14.70
CA LYS A 186 11.51 0.97 -15.77
C LYS A 186 10.63 0.77 -16.99
N GLU A 187 11.10 1.21 -18.14
CA GLU A 187 10.43 0.98 -19.41
C GLU A 187 10.76 -0.41 -19.97
N GLY A 188 9.82 -1.02 -20.68
CA GLY A 188 9.95 -2.31 -21.34
C GLY A 188 8.78 -2.56 -22.29
N SER A 189 8.93 -3.52 -23.21
CA SER A 189 7.95 -3.79 -24.27
C SER A 189 7.39 -5.21 -24.28
N ASP A 190 7.97 -6.13 -23.51
CA ASP A 190 7.56 -7.54 -23.58
C ASP A 190 6.51 -7.91 -22.54
N VAL A 191 6.54 -7.30 -21.37
CA VAL A 191 5.59 -7.53 -20.28
C VAL A 191 5.60 -6.34 -19.34
N ALA A 192 4.47 -6.00 -18.72
CA ALA A 192 4.41 -5.01 -17.65
C ALA A 192 4.24 -5.69 -16.28
N ILE A 193 5.10 -5.37 -15.34
CA ILE A 193 5.01 -5.80 -13.94
C ILE A 193 4.48 -4.62 -13.13
N VAL A 194 3.24 -4.73 -12.67
CA VAL A 194 2.54 -3.73 -11.88
C VAL A 194 2.59 -4.17 -10.42
N ALA A 195 3.33 -3.46 -9.59
CA ALA A 195 3.55 -3.82 -8.19
C ALA A 195 3.13 -2.71 -7.23
N CYS A 196 2.92 -3.04 -5.96
CA CYS A 196 2.70 -2.05 -4.91
C CYS A 196 3.48 -2.40 -3.63
N GLY A 197 3.76 -1.39 -2.83
CA GLY A 197 4.44 -1.57 -1.56
C GLY A 197 5.81 -2.23 -1.68
N VAL A 198 6.10 -3.14 -0.75
CA VAL A 198 7.39 -3.84 -0.69
C VAL A 198 7.70 -4.65 -1.95
N MET A 199 6.68 -5.03 -2.71
CA MET A 199 6.84 -5.83 -3.93
C MET A 199 7.41 -5.05 -5.11
N VAL A 200 7.46 -3.73 -5.06
CA VAL A 200 8.08 -2.91 -6.12
C VAL A 200 9.58 -3.20 -6.24
N SER A 201 10.26 -3.38 -5.11
CA SER A 201 11.68 -3.78 -5.13
C SER A 201 11.90 -5.18 -5.71
N GLU A 202 11.01 -6.13 -5.43
CA GLU A 202 11.04 -7.47 -6.00
C GLU A 202 10.74 -7.46 -7.50
N ALA A 203 9.80 -6.61 -7.95
CA ALA A 203 9.51 -6.40 -9.36
C ALA A 203 10.72 -5.85 -10.15
N LEU A 204 11.48 -4.91 -9.56
CA LEU A 204 12.71 -4.40 -10.17
C LEU A 204 13.79 -5.49 -10.30
N LYS A 205 14.00 -6.30 -9.25
CA LYS A 205 14.92 -7.46 -9.30
C LYS A 205 14.49 -8.49 -10.35
N ALA A 206 13.18 -8.77 -10.45
CA ALA A 206 12.63 -9.66 -11.46
C ALA A 206 12.89 -9.13 -12.88
N ALA A 207 12.71 -7.83 -13.10
CA ALA A 207 12.96 -7.19 -14.39
C ALA A 207 14.46 -7.20 -14.77
N GLU A 208 15.38 -7.10 -13.80
CA GLU A 208 16.82 -7.27 -14.04
C GLU A 208 17.15 -8.71 -14.47
N SER A 209 16.58 -9.72 -13.80
CA SER A 209 16.75 -11.13 -14.17
C SER A 209 16.19 -11.43 -15.56
N LEU A 210 15.00 -10.92 -15.90
CA LEU A 210 14.38 -11.06 -17.21
C LEU A 210 15.22 -10.41 -18.33
N GLN A 211 15.79 -9.23 -18.04
CA GLN A 211 16.67 -8.53 -18.99
C GLN A 211 17.91 -9.35 -19.34
N ALA A 212 18.49 -10.07 -18.39
CA ALA A 212 19.61 -10.97 -18.63
C ALA A 212 19.24 -12.14 -19.57
N GLU A 213 17.94 -12.47 -19.67
CA GLU A 213 17.39 -13.47 -20.59
C GLU A 213 16.85 -12.85 -21.90
N GLY A 214 17.06 -11.54 -22.11
CA GLY A 214 16.62 -10.84 -23.33
C GLY A 214 15.18 -10.34 -23.30
N ILE A 215 14.47 -10.44 -22.16
CA ILE A 215 13.07 -10.00 -21.99
C ILE A 215 13.05 -8.59 -21.40
N GLN A 216 12.39 -7.65 -22.08
CA GLN A 216 12.28 -6.25 -21.69
C GLN A 216 10.99 -6.04 -20.87
N ALA A 217 11.09 -6.11 -19.56
CA ALA A 217 9.96 -5.88 -18.66
C ALA A 217 9.84 -4.40 -18.26
N SER A 218 8.64 -3.83 -18.41
CA SER A 218 8.27 -2.57 -17.77
C SER A 218 7.95 -2.82 -16.29
N VAL A 219 8.33 -1.90 -15.39
CA VAL A 219 8.01 -1.98 -13.96
C VAL A 219 7.28 -0.73 -13.53
N VAL A 220 6.13 -0.91 -12.91
CA VAL A 220 5.25 0.17 -12.42
C VAL A 220 5.02 0.05 -10.93
N ASP A 221 5.26 1.13 -10.21
CA ASP A 221 4.76 1.30 -8.83
C ASP A 221 3.32 1.82 -8.87
N MET A 222 2.37 0.94 -8.57
CA MET A 222 0.95 1.27 -8.44
C MET A 222 0.60 1.46 -6.96
N HIS A 223 1.22 2.46 -6.34
CA HIS A 223 1.04 2.75 -4.91
C HIS A 223 -0.40 3.08 -4.50
N THR A 224 -1.27 3.44 -5.43
CA THR A 224 -2.70 3.67 -5.20
C THR A 224 -3.54 2.59 -5.88
N LEU A 225 -4.19 1.75 -5.07
CA LEU A 225 -5.06 0.67 -5.56
C LEU A 225 -6.47 1.18 -5.87
N LYS A 226 -6.88 2.27 -5.20
CA LYS A 226 -8.16 2.93 -5.39
C LYS A 226 -8.04 4.43 -5.09
N PRO A 227 -8.31 5.31 -6.08
CA PRO A 227 -8.61 4.95 -7.48
C PRO A 227 -7.41 4.31 -8.19
N LEU A 228 -7.65 3.31 -9.04
CA LEU A 228 -6.63 2.72 -9.90
C LEU A 228 -6.31 3.69 -11.07
N ASP A 229 -5.05 3.79 -11.47
CA ASP A 229 -4.67 4.51 -12.69
C ASP A 229 -4.98 3.66 -13.93
N GLY A 230 -6.27 3.64 -14.30
CA GLY A 230 -6.75 2.88 -15.46
C GLY A 230 -6.08 3.30 -16.77
N PRO A 231 -5.95 4.59 -17.09
CA PRO A 231 -5.23 5.03 -18.29
C PRO A 231 -3.80 4.51 -18.40
N LEU A 232 -3.08 4.40 -17.29
CA LEU A 232 -1.75 3.79 -17.30
C LEU A 232 -1.83 2.29 -17.61
N ILE A 233 -2.77 1.55 -17.00
CA ILE A 233 -2.98 0.12 -17.32
C ILE A 233 -3.31 -0.06 -18.81
N ASP A 234 -4.19 0.77 -19.39
CA ASP A 234 -4.53 0.70 -20.82
C ASP A 234 -3.30 0.93 -21.72
N ASN A 235 -2.45 1.90 -21.35
CA ASN A 235 -1.20 2.14 -22.07
C ASN A 235 -0.24 0.94 -21.99
N LEU A 236 -0.13 0.30 -20.81
CA LEU A 236 0.71 -0.88 -20.63
C LEU A 236 0.20 -2.09 -21.43
N VAL A 237 -1.12 -2.23 -21.58
CA VAL A 237 -1.71 -3.23 -22.49
C VAL A 237 -1.30 -2.99 -23.94
N LEU A 238 -1.35 -1.75 -24.40
CA LEU A 238 -0.97 -1.38 -25.76
C LEU A 238 0.52 -1.56 -26.03
N THR A 239 1.37 -1.23 -25.07
CA THR A 239 2.83 -1.25 -25.23
C THR A 239 3.45 -2.61 -24.96
N CYS A 240 2.97 -3.34 -23.96
CA CYS A 240 3.56 -4.59 -23.50
C CYS A 240 2.74 -5.84 -23.90
N GLY A 241 1.43 -5.72 -24.06
CA GLY A 241 0.54 -6.81 -24.47
C GLY A 241 0.35 -7.96 -23.46
N ALA A 242 1.02 -7.92 -22.31
CA ALA A 242 0.87 -8.88 -21.20
C ALA A 242 1.22 -8.20 -19.88
N LEU A 243 0.53 -8.56 -18.80
CA LEU A 243 0.70 -7.98 -17.47
C LEU A 243 0.96 -9.04 -16.40
N VAL A 244 1.72 -8.62 -15.38
CA VAL A 244 1.85 -9.33 -14.10
C VAL A 244 1.52 -8.33 -13.00
N THR A 245 0.72 -8.71 -12.00
CA THR A 245 0.62 -7.95 -10.75
C THR A 245 1.43 -8.61 -9.66
N ALA A 246 2.06 -7.80 -8.78
CA ALA A 246 2.83 -8.29 -7.64
C ALA A 246 2.44 -7.54 -6.37
N GLU A 247 1.96 -8.29 -5.37
CA GLU A 247 1.47 -7.76 -4.08
C GLU A 247 1.77 -8.70 -2.92
N ASP A 248 2.18 -8.18 -1.79
CA ASP A 248 2.29 -8.92 -0.52
C ASP A 248 0.93 -8.90 0.19
N HIS A 249 -0.02 -9.58 -0.42
CA HIS A 249 -1.42 -9.63 -0.05
C HIS A 249 -2.03 -10.90 -0.69
N ASN A 250 -3.17 -11.37 -0.20
CA ASN A 250 -3.91 -12.44 -0.87
C ASN A 250 -4.19 -12.04 -2.33
N VAL A 251 -4.06 -12.99 -3.26
CA VAL A 251 -4.41 -12.76 -4.68
C VAL A 251 -5.87 -12.36 -4.89
N ILE A 252 -6.72 -12.54 -3.86
CA ILE A 252 -8.14 -12.19 -3.89
C ILE A 252 -8.35 -10.75 -3.42
N GLY A 253 -8.88 -9.90 -4.29
CA GLY A 253 -9.40 -8.58 -3.93
C GLY A 253 -8.40 -7.43 -3.81
N GLY A 254 -7.08 -7.69 -3.83
CA GLY A 254 -6.04 -6.66 -3.77
C GLY A 254 -5.75 -5.97 -5.12
N LEU A 255 -4.47 -5.68 -5.39
CA LEU A 255 -4.02 -5.04 -6.62
C LEU A 255 -4.34 -5.88 -7.86
N GLY A 256 -4.07 -7.19 -7.81
CA GLY A 256 -4.37 -8.10 -8.91
C GLY A 256 -5.86 -8.18 -9.23
N GLY A 257 -6.71 -8.08 -8.21
CA GLY A 257 -8.16 -7.94 -8.39
C GLY A 257 -8.54 -6.64 -9.08
N ALA A 258 -7.97 -5.49 -8.65
CA ALA A 258 -8.25 -4.18 -9.23
C ALA A 258 -7.87 -4.10 -10.71
N VAL A 259 -6.68 -4.62 -11.06
CA VAL A 259 -6.22 -4.68 -12.46
C VAL A 259 -7.09 -5.61 -13.30
N ALA A 260 -7.45 -6.80 -12.78
CA ALA A 260 -8.32 -7.74 -13.48
C ALA A 260 -9.72 -7.16 -13.75
N GLU A 261 -10.32 -6.46 -12.77
CA GLU A 261 -11.60 -5.77 -12.93
C GLU A 261 -11.52 -4.68 -14.00
N HIS A 262 -10.43 -3.90 -14.03
CA HIS A 262 -10.22 -2.88 -15.06
C HIS A 262 -10.09 -3.50 -16.46
N LEU A 263 -9.26 -4.54 -16.60
CA LEU A 263 -9.03 -5.22 -17.88
C LEU A 263 -10.33 -5.80 -18.46
N THR A 264 -11.13 -6.47 -17.63
CA THR A 264 -12.38 -7.08 -18.10
C THR A 264 -13.46 -6.08 -18.50
N ALA A 265 -13.39 -4.86 -17.98
CA ALA A 265 -14.34 -3.80 -18.29
C ALA A 265 -13.94 -2.94 -19.50
N ASN A 266 -12.62 -2.80 -19.79
CA ASN A 266 -12.14 -1.79 -20.73
C ASN A 266 -11.26 -2.33 -21.86
N THR A 267 -10.47 -3.39 -21.62
CA THR A 267 -9.48 -3.90 -22.56
C THR A 267 -9.19 -5.38 -22.29
N TYR A 268 -8.25 -5.96 -23.02
CA TYR A 268 -7.85 -7.35 -22.81
C TYR A 268 -6.33 -7.51 -22.91
N ALA A 269 -5.76 -8.21 -21.94
CA ALA A 269 -4.39 -8.74 -21.99
C ALA A 269 -4.28 -9.97 -21.09
N PRO A 270 -3.38 -10.93 -21.37
CA PRO A 270 -3.01 -11.95 -20.42
C PRO A 270 -2.52 -11.31 -19.13
N LEU A 271 -3.10 -11.75 -18.00
CA LEU A 271 -2.72 -11.31 -16.67
C LEU A 271 -2.30 -12.52 -15.82
N GLU A 272 -1.12 -12.44 -15.22
CA GLU A 272 -0.66 -13.30 -14.14
C GLU A 272 -0.68 -12.51 -12.83
N ARG A 273 -1.13 -13.13 -11.74
CA ARG A 273 -1.21 -12.47 -10.44
C ARG A 273 -0.27 -13.17 -9.45
N VAL A 274 0.74 -12.43 -8.98
CA VAL A 274 1.67 -12.87 -7.94
C VAL A 274 1.25 -12.23 -6.62
N GLY A 275 0.89 -13.07 -5.66
CA GLY A 275 0.43 -12.72 -4.33
C GLY A 275 0.23 -14.00 -3.53
N VAL A 276 -0.08 -13.88 -2.25
CA VAL A 276 -0.32 -15.01 -1.35
C VAL A 276 -1.50 -15.84 -1.87
N LYS A 277 -1.27 -17.13 -2.08
CA LYS A 277 -2.22 -18.06 -2.72
C LYS A 277 -3.23 -18.61 -1.72
N ASP A 278 -4.12 -17.75 -1.23
CA ASP A 278 -5.25 -18.10 -0.35
C ASP A 278 -4.85 -18.98 0.84
N ARG A 279 -3.78 -18.59 1.52
CA ARG A 279 -3.29 -19.23 2.74
C ARG A 279 -2.77 -18.19 3.72
N PHE A 280 -2.82 -18.48 5.01
CA PHE A 280 -2.20 -17.62 6.03
C PHE A 280 -0.67 -17.65 5.92
N GLY A 281 -0.03 -16.58 6.40
CA GLY A 281 1.42 -16.50 6.49
C GLY A 281 2.00 -17.40 7.59
N GLU A 282 3.31 -17.34 7.73
CA GLU A 282 4.10 -18.12 8.68
C GLU A 282 5.07 -17.20 9.44
N SER A 283 5.73 -17.72 10.46
CA SER A 283 6.79 -16.97 11.17
C SER A 283 8.14 -17.24 10.53
N GLY A 284 8.87 -16.19 10.19
CA GLY A 284 10.21 -16.27 9.60
C GLY A 284 10.84 -14.90 9.44
N GLN A 285 12.00 -14.81 8.83
CA GLN A 285 12.56 -13.52 8.43
C GLN A 285 11.76 -12.95 7.25
N SER A 286 11.73 -11.63 7.11
CA SER A 286 10.89 -10.95 6.12
C SER A 286 11.14 -11.43 4.69
N ASP A 287 12.41 -11.52 4.28
CA ASP A 287 12.77 -11.94 2.93
C ASP A 287 12.47 -13.43 2.71
N GLU A 288 12.66 -14.28 3.75
CA GLU A 288 12.29 -15.70 3.72
C GLU A 288 10.78 -15.87 3.53
N MET A 289 9.97 -15.00 4.14
CA MET A 289 8.52 -15.05 3.95
C MET A 289 8.10 -14.78 2.51
N LEU A 290 8.76 -13.87 1.80
CA LEU A 290 8.48 -13.65 0.38
C LEU A 290 8.78 -14.90 -0.47
N GLU A 291 9.82 -15.65 -0.14
CA GLU A 291 10.16 -16.93 -0.79
C GLU A 291 9.13 -18.02 -0.44
N VAL A 292 8.83 -18.23 0.86
CA VAL A 292 7.88 -19.23 1.33
C VAL A 292 6.48 -18.99 0.76
N MET A 293 6.08 -17.74 0.61
CA MET A 293 4.78 -17.37 0.01
C MET A 293 4.79 -17.36 -1.51
N GLU A 294 5.92 -17.67 -2.16
CA GLU A 294 6.09 -17.70 -3.62
C GLU A 294 5.77 -16.36 -4.30
N ILE A 295 6.20 -15.24 -3.67
CA ILE A 295 5.94 -13.89 -4.18
C ILE A 295 7.21 -13.08 -4.45
N SER A 296 8.41 -13.61 -4.17
CA SER A 296 9.69 -12.97 -4.44
C SER A 296 10.01 -12.82 -5.93
N ALA A 297 11.11 -12.16 -6.26
CA ALA A 297 11.51 -11.85 -7.63
C ALA A 297 11.54 -13.05 -8.61
N PRO A 298 12.05 -14.24 -8.25
CA PRO A 298 12.01 -15.42 -9.13
C PRO A 298 10.58 -15.81 -9.55
N PHE A 299 9.62 -15.73 -8.64
CA PHE A 299 8.22 -16.08 -8.91
C PHE A 299 7.55 -15.02 -9.80
N ILE A 300 7.90 -13.74 -9.63
CA ILE A 300 7.45 -12.66 -10.53
C ILE A 300 8.01 -12.86 -11.93
N ALA A 301 9.30 -13.19 -12.06
CA ALA A 301 9.93 -13.46 -13.36
C ALA A 301 9.30 -14.68 -14.05
N ALA A 302 9.02 -15.76 -13.31
CA ALA A 302 8.32 -16.92 -13.84
C ALA A 302 6.89 -16.59 -14.31
N ALA A 303 6.17 -15.76 -13.56
CA ALA A 303 4.83 -15.27 -13.94
C ALA A 303 4.89 -14.42 -15.22
N ALA A 304 5.92 -13.56 -15.35
CA ALA A 304 6.13 -12.75 -16.55
C ALA A 304 6.30 -13.61 -17.81
N LYS A 305 7.11 -14.67 -17.73
CA LYS A 305 7.28 -15.63 -18.83
C LYS A 305 5.96 -16.33 -19.20
N ARG A 306 5.17 -16.73 -18.21
CA ARG A 306 3.83 -17.33 -18.45
C ARG A 306 2.87 -16.34 -19.11
N ALA A 307 2.88 -15.06 -18.66
CA ALA A 307 2.04 -14.02 -19.25
C ALA A 307 2.42 -13.78 -20.73
N ILE A 308 3.72 -13.68 -21.04
CA ILE A 308 4.23 -13.53 -22.39
C ILE A 308 3.80 -14.71 -23.29
N ALA A 309 3.92 -15.93 -22.80
CA ALA A 309 3.54 -17.14 -23.55
C ALA A 309 2.04 -17.21 -23.89
N ARG A 310 1.22 -16.39 -23.24
CA ARG A 310 -0.24 -16.30 -23.48
C ARG A 310 -0.63 -15.14 -24.38
N LYS A 311 0.34 -14.37 -24.88
CA LYS A 311 0.04 -13.34 -25.90
C LYS A 311 -0.52 -14.01 -27.15
N ALA A 312 -1.55 -13.41 -27.74
CA ALA A 312 -2.16 -13.86 -28.98
C ALA A 312 -1.27 -13.51 -30.19
#